data_49b108b52eb4ee12252b8a827b2edad3
#
_entry.id   49b108b52eb4ee12252b8a827b2edad3
#
_cell.length_a   1.000
_cell.length_b   1.000
_cell.length_c   1.000
_cell.angle_alpha   90.00
_cell.angle_beta   90.00
_cell.angle_gamma   90.00
#
_symmetry.space_group_name_H-M   'P 1'
#
loop_
_entity.id
_entity.type
_entity.pdbx_description
1 polymer ?
#
loop_
_entity_poly.entity_id
_entity_poly.type
_entity_poly.pdbx_seq_one_letter_code
_entity_poly.pdbx_strand_id
1 'polypeptide(L)'
;MDDKQKIEALYREMYEAMVAKDTATLNRVHADDFVLTHMTGMHQSKQEYIRAIANGTLNYFSAKHEKMDIRVENNNATLTGRSIVTAAVFGGGRHSWRLQLTFRVVKRDGKWLFTHAEATTY
;
A
#
# COMPACT_ATOMS: atom_id res chain seq x y z
N MET A 1 -13.77 16.75 2.58
CA MET A 1 -12.61 16.01 3.14
C MET A 1 -11.36 16.84 2.95
N ASP A 2 -10.54 16.97 3.99
CA ASP A 2 -9.24 17.58 3.87
C ASP A 2 -8.24 16.56 3.27
N ASP A 3 -7.01 17.00 2.98
CA ASP A 3 -6.01 16.14 2.34
C ASP A 3 -5.60 14.96 3.22
N LYS A 4 -5.49 15.15 4.53
CA LYS A 4 -5.20 14.04 5.45
C LYS A 4 -6.26 12.95 5.39
N GLN A 5 -7.53 13.34 5.39
CA GLN A 5 -8.66 12.40 5.31
C GLN A 5 -8.66 11.67 3.97
N LYS A 6 -8.34 12.36 2.88
CA LYS A 6 -8.23 11.74 1.55
C LYS A 6 -7.11 10.70 1.51
N ILE A 7 -5.96 10.99 2.11
CA ILE A 7 -4.82 10.06 2.15
C ILE A 7 -5.14 8.87 3.06
N GLU A 8 -5.81 9.09 4.18
CA GLU A 8 -6.27 8.00 5.04
C GLU A 8 -7.23 7.08 4.30
N ALA A 9 -8.19 7.65 3.57
CA ALA A 9 -9.11 6.88 2.75
C ALA A 9 -8.39 6.10 1.65
N LEU A 10 -7.35 6.70 1.04
CA LEU A 10 -6.53 6.05 0.02
C LEU A 10 -5.82 4.81 0.57
N TYR A 11 -5.28 4.89 1.77
CA TYR A 11 -4.63 3.77 2.46
C TYR A 11 -5.61 2.62 2.70
N ARG A 12 -6.80 2.92 3.19
CA ARG A 12 -7.84 1.91 3.43
C ARG A 12 -8.31 1.28 2.12
N GLU A 13 -8.53 2.09 1.10
CA GLU A 13 -8.96 1.64 -0.22
C GLU A 13 -7.91 0.71 -0.85
N MET A 14 -6.64 1.05 -0.70
CA MET A 14 -5.54 0.21 -1.19
C MET A 14 -5.59 -1.19 -0.55
N TYR A 15 -5.70 -1.28 0.77
CA TYR A 15 -5.74 -2.57 1.44
C TYR A 15 -6.99 -3.38 1.09
N GLU A 16 -8.14 -2.73 0.98
CA GLU A 16 -9.37 -3.39 0.53
C GLU A 16 -9.20 -3.98 -0.88
N ALA A 17 -8.58 -3.21 -1.76
CA ALA A 17 -8.29 -3.67 -3.13
C ALA A 17 -7.29 -4.83 -3.14
N MET A 18 -6.28 -4.81 -2.27
CA MET A 18 -5.31 -5.91 -2.14
C MET A 18 -6.00 -7.21 -1.72
N VAL A 19 -6.89 -7.13 -0.74
CA VAL A 19 -7.64 -8.30 -0.25
C VAL A 19 -8.59 -8.82 -1.33
N ALA A 20 -9.29 -7.92 -2.03
CA ALA A 20 -10.26 -8.26 -3.06
C ALA A 20 -9.61 -8.63 -4.41
N LYS A 21 -8.30 -8.43 -4.56
CA LYS A 21 -7.58 -8.54 -5.84
C LYS A 21 -8.19 -7.63 -6.91
N ASP A 22 -8.62 -6.44 -6.49
CA ASP A 22 -9.20 -5.43 -7.36
C ASP A 22 -8.07 -4.65 -8.07
N THR A 23 -7.62 -5.19 -9.18
CA THR A 23 -6.49 -4.64 -9.93
C THR A 23 -6.79 -3.26 -10.52
N ALA A 24 -8.04 -2.98 -10.85
CA ALA A 24 -8.43 -1.67 -11.38
C ALA A 24 -8.23 -0.57 -10.33
N THR A 25 -8.66 -0.81 -9.10
CA THR A 25 -8.44 0.12 -8.00
C THR A 25 -6.96 0.26 -7.66
N LEU A 26 -6.22 -0.86 -7.60
CA LEU A 26 -4.77 -0.83 -7.36
C LEU A 26 -4.05 -0.01 -8.43
N ASN A 27 -4.45 -0.14 -9.69
CA ASN A 27 -3.89 0.63 -10.79
C ASN A 27 -4.18 2.13 -10.63
N ARG A 28 -5.36 2.48 -10.13
CA ARG A 28 -5.80 3.87 -9.98
C ARG A 28 -5.11 4.58 -8.82
N VAL A 29 -4.86 3.90 -7.69
CA VAL A 29 -4.30 4.54 -6.48
C VAL A 29 -2.78 4.61 -6.48
N HIS A 30 -2.10 3.87 -7.34
CA HIS A 30 -0.65 3.89 -7.47
C HIS A 30 -0.23 4.68 -8.71
N ALA A 31 0.78 5.54 -8.58
CA ALA A 31 1.36 6.24 -9.72
C ALA A 31 2.12 5.26 -10.61
N ASP A 32 2.27 5.64 -11.90
CA ASP A 32 2.96 4.77 -12.86
C ASP A 32 4.40 4.45 -12.49
N ASP A 33 5.06 5.38 -11.79
CA ASP A 33 6.42 5.23 -11.30
C ASP A 33 6.52 4.62 -9.89
N PHE A 34 5.43 4.06 -9.38
CA PHE A 34 5.39 3.46 -8.05
C PHE A 34 6.39 2.32 -7.90
N VAL A 35 7.08 2.28 -6.75
CA VAL A 35 7.97 1.19 -6.37
C VAL A 35 7.67 0.76 -4.94
N LEU A 36 7.54 -0.54 -4.75
CA LEU A 36 7.42 -1.16 -3.43
C LEU A 36 8.75 -1.79 -3.05
N THR A 37 9.26 -1.45 -1.87
CA THR A 37 10.42 -2.11 -1.26
C THR A 37 9.94 -3.03 -0.15
N HIS A 38 10.13 -4.33 -0.32
CA HIS A 38 9.76 -5.34 0.66
C HIS A 38 10.72 -5.39 1.84
N MET A 39 10.33 -6.08 2.91
CA MET A 39 11.17 -6.24 4.12
C MET A 39 12.52 -6.87 3.83
N THR A 40 12.61 -7.67 2.79
CA THR A 40 13.86 -8.31 2.35
C THR A 40 14.77 -7.38 1.56
N GLY A 41 14.31 -6.17 1.25
CA GLY A 41 15.00 -5.23 0.36
C GLY A 41 14.65 -5.40 -1.12
N MET A 42 13.84 -6.40 -1.46
CA MET A 42 13.41 -6.61 -2.85
C MET A 42 12.52 -5.47 -3.33
N HIS A 43 12.79 -4.97 -4.54
CA HIS A 43 11.99 -3.92 -5.16
C HIS A 43 11.04 -4.51 -6.19
N GLN A 44 9.81 -4.00 -6.20
CA GLN A 44 8.81 -4.31 -7.23
C GLN A 44 8.30 -3.01 -7.85
N SER A 45 8.21 -2.99 -9.19
CA SER A 45 7.51 -1.93 -9.91
C SER A 45 6.00 -2.05 -9.68
N LYS A 46 5.26 -1.01 -10.07
CA LYS A 46 3.79 -1.02 -10.02
C LYS A 46 3.22 -2.27 -10.70
N GLN A 47 3.69 -2.57 -11.91
CA GLN A 47 3.19 -3.71 -12.69
C GLN A 47 3.52 -5.04 -12.02
N GLU A 48 4.75 -5.20 -11.53
CA GLU A 48 5.17 -6.41 -10.83
C GLU A 48 4.36 -6.65 -9.56
N TYR A 49 4.13 -5.59 -8.80
CA TYR A 49 3.37 -5.62 -7.55
C TYR A 49 1.90 -6.00 -7.81
N ILE A 50 1.24 -5.33 -8.75
CA ILE A 50 -0.16 -5.62 -9.09
C ILE A 50 -0.31 -7.03 -9.66
N ARG A 51 0.61 -7.46 -10.52
CA ARG A 51 0.62 -8.82 -11.06
C ARG A 51 0.77 -9.86 -9.97
N ALA A 52 1.65 -9.62 -9.00
CA ALA A 52 1.86 -10.53 -7.87
C ALA A 52 0.60 -10.69 -7.01
N ILE A 53 -0.18 -9.62 -6.86
CA ILE A 53 -1.46 -9.69 -6.15
C ILE A 53 -2.48 -10.47 -7.00
N ALA A 54 -2.57 -10.17 -8.29
CA ALA A 54 -3.53 -10.81 -9.18
C ALA A 54 -3.31 -12.32 -9.28
N ASN A 55 -2.06 -12.77 -9.32
CA ASN A 55 -1.74 -14.20 -9.48
C ASN A 55 -1.58 -14.98 -8.16
N GLY A 56 -1.76 -14.32 -7.01
CA GLY A 56 -1.69 -14.96 -5.70
C GLY A 56 -0.30 -15.09 -5.10
N THR A 57 0.75 -14.58 -5.75
CA THR A 57 2.09 -14.55 -5.16
C THR A 57 2.12 -13.70 -3.90
N LEU A 58 1.39 -12.56 -3.91
CA LEU A 58 1.09 -11.74 -2.74
C LEU A 58 -0.41 -11.90 -2.47
N ASN A 59 -0.77 -12.81 -1.60
CA ASN A 59 -2.16 -13.17 -1.34
C ASN A 59 -2.59 -12.63 0.03
N TYR A 60 -3.41 -11.57 0.02
CA TYR A 60 -3.86 -10.90 1.23
C TYR A 60 -5.27 -11.35 1.60
N PHE A 61 -5.48 -11.63 2.89
CA PHE A 61 -6.78 -12.09 3.41
C PHE A 61 -7.48 -11.03 4.25
N SER A 62 -6.75 -10.26 5.03
CA SER A 62 -7.31 -9.21 5.87
C SER A 62 -6.23 -8.21 6.30
N ALA A 63 -6.68 -7.02 6.68
CA ALA A 63 -5.81 -6.00 7.27
C ALA A 63 -6.59 -5.28 8.37
N LYS A 64 -6.00 -5.22 9.57
CA LYS A 64 -6.54 -4.45 10.69
C LYS A 64 -5.64 -3.25 10.92
N HIS A 65 -6.15 -2.06 10.66
CA HIS A 65 -5.38 -0.82 10.79
C HIS A 65 -5.28 -0.39 12.24
N GLU A 66 -4.06 -0.13 12.71
CA GLU A 66 -3.81 0.26 14.09
C GLU A 66 -3.42 1.72 14.22
N LYS A 67 -2.64 2.24 13.27
CA LYS A 67 -2.16 3.61 13.32
C LYS A 67 -1.88 4.14 11.93
N MET A 68 -2.18 5.42 11.72
CA MET A 68 -1.77 6.15 10.54
C MET A 68 -1.21 7.50 10.97
N ASP A 69 -0.01 7.82 10.52
CA ASP A 69 0.64 9.10 10.75
C ASP A 69 0.86 9.75 9.38
N ILE A 70 0.18 10.87 9.14
CA ILE A 70 0.16 11.52 7.84
C ILE A 70 0.65 12.94 7.97
N ARG A 71 1.63 13.32 7.14
CA ARG A 71 2.14 14.68 7.03
C ARG A 71 1.96 15.17 5.61
N VAL A 72 1.27 16.30 5.47
CA VAL A 72 1.00 16.91 4.17
C VAL A 72 1.78 18.20 4.04
N GLU A 73 2.47 18.37 2.92
CA GLU A 73 3.20 19.57 2.57
C GLU A 73 2.97 19.89 1.09
N ASN A 74 2.08 20.85 0.82
CA ASN A 74 1.66 21.22 -0.54
C ASN A 74 1.09 20.01 -1.30
N ASN A 75 1.73 19.63 -2.41
CA ASN A 75 1.30 18.50 -3.24
C ASN A 75 2.04 17.21 -2.92
N ASN A 76 2.74 17.16 -1.78
CA ASN A 76 3.47 16.00 -1.31
C ASN A 76 2.99 15.62 0.08
N ALA A 77 3.07 14.33 0.38
CA ALA A 77 2.76 13.85 1.71
C ALA A 77 3.56 12.60 2.02
N THR A 78 3.72 12.32 3.30
CA THR A 78 4.24 11.04 3.79
C THR A 78 3.15 10.41 4.66
N LEU A 79 3.05 9.09 4.56
CA LEU A 79 2.12 8.31 5.38
C LEU A 79 2.90 7.14 5.96
N THR A 80 2.86 7.00 7.28
CA THR A 80 3.34 5.80 7.96
C THR A 80 2.14 5.09 8.55
N GLY A 81 1.82 3.91 8.00
CA GLY A 81 0.67 3.13 8.43
C GLY A 81 1.12 1.83 9.09
N ARG A 82 0.49 1.49 10.22
CA ARG A 82 0.70 0.25 10.94
C ARG A 82 -0.57 -0.57 10.92
N SER A 83 -0.47 -1.79 10.41
CA SER A 83 -1.60 -2.69 10.29
C SER A 83 -1.19 -4.11 10.61
N ILE A 84 -2.10 -4.88 11.21
CA ILE A 84 -1.93 -6.32 11.33
C ILE A 84 -2.50 -6.92 10.05
N VAL A 85 -1.62 -7.49 9.23
CA VAL A 85 -1.95 -8.00 7.90
C VAL A 85 -1.86 -9.51 7.89
N THR A 86 -2.94 -10.18 7.51
CA THR A 86 -2.95 -11.63 7.33
C THR A 86 -2.80 -11.92 5.85
N ALA A 87 -1.74 -12.64 5.50
CA ALA A 87 -1.38 -12.89 4.11
C ALA A 87 -0.60 -14.19 3.96
N ALA A 88 -0.57 -14.71 2.73
CA ALA A 88 0.34 -15.78 2.31
C ALA A 88 1.14 -15.22 1.13
N VAL A 89 2.45 -15.13 1.28
CA VAL A 89 3.31 -14.47 0.30
C VAL A 89 4.38 -15.42 -0.22
N PHE A 90 4.70 -15.30 -1.52
CA PHE A 90 5.76 -16.06 -2.19
C PHE A 90 5.65 -17.57 -1.99
N GLY A 91 4.43 -18.10 -2.05
CA GLY A 91 4.17 -19.54 -1.90
C GLY A 91 4.21 -20.05 -0.46
N GLY A 92 4.39 -19.17 0.53
CA GLY A 92 4.37 -19.53 1.95
C GLY A 92 2.95 -19.76 2.48
N GLY A 93 2.87 -20.19 3.74
CA GLY A 93 1.59 -20.36 4.45
C GLY A 93 1.01 -19.03 4.89
N ARG A 94 -0.25 -19.09 5.35
CA ARG A 94 -0.94 -17.92 5.90
C ARG A 94 -0.33 -17.52 7.25
N HIS A 95 0.06 -16.26 7.36
CA HIS A 95 0.58 -15.67 8.59
C HIS A 95 0.01 -14.28 8.81
N SER A 96 0.04 -13.83 10.05
CA SER A 96 -0.28 -12.44 10.40
C SER A 96 1.00 -11.71 10.76
N TRP A 97 1.21 -10.55 10.13
CA TRP A 97 2.36 -9.69 10.38
C TRP A 97 1.91 -8.36 10.93
N ARG A 98 2.69 -7.83 11.85
CA ARG A 98 2.60 -6.42 12.25
C ARG A 98 3.41 -5.64 11.22
N LEU A 99 2.73 -5.15 10.19
CA LEU A 99 3.36 -4.54 9.03
C LEU A 99 3.26 -3.02 9.10
N GLN A 100 4.41 -2.37 8.97
CA GLN A 100 4.49 -0.92 8.83
C GLN A 100 4.85 -0.59 7.39
N LEU A 101 4.02 0.22 6.74
CA LEU A 101 4.29 0.75 5.42
C LEU A 101 4.52 2.25 5.52
N THR A 102 5.66 2.70 5.00
CA THR A 102 5.97 4.11 4.88
C THR A 102 5.83 4.49 3.41
N PHE A 103 4.92 5.42 3.14
CA PHE A 103 4.60 5.84 1.77
C PHE A 103 5.07 7.25 1.49
N ARG A 104 5.46 7.47 0.23
CA ARG A 104 5.42 8.80 -0.37
C ARG A 104 4.16 8.91 -1.19
N VAL A 105 3.45 10.02 -1.03
CA VAL A 105 2.18 10.27 -1.69
C VAL A 105 2.30 11.62 -2.38
N VAL A 106 1.84 11.70 -3.62
CA VAL A 106 1.87 12.95 -4.38
C VAL A 106 0.48 13.26 -4.91
N LYS A 107 0.18 14.56 -5.04
CA LYS A 107 -1.06 15.03 -5.63
C LYS A 107 -0.78 15.42 -7.08
N ARG A 108 -1.40 14.70 -8.00
CA ARG A 108 -1.31 14.94 -9.45
C ARG A 108 -2.71 15.07 -10.01
N ASP A 109 -2.97 16.14 -10.75
CA ASP A 109 -4.29 16.43 -11.33
C ASP A 109 -5.43 16.34 -10.29
N GLY A 110 -5.16 16.88 -9.09
CA GLY A 110 -6.12 16.92 -8.00
C GLY A 110 -6.32 15.60 -7.26
N LYS A 111 -5.54 14.56 -7.57
CA LYS A 111 -5.65 13.22 -6.95
C LYS A 111 -4.37 12.83 -6.24
N TRP A 112 -4.52 12.27 -5.03
CA TRP A 112 -3.39 11.69 -4.30
C TRP A 112 -3.08 10.30 -4.82
N LEU A 113 -1.78 10.02 -5.05
CA LEU A 113 -1.29 8.74 -5.57
C LEU A 113 -0.07 8.30 -4.77
N PHE A 114 0.05 7.00 -4.53
CA PHE A 114 1.27 6.44 -3.94
C PHE A 114 2.37 6.37 -5.00
N THR A 115 3.56 6.87 -4.67
CA THR A 115 4.74 6.79 -5.55
C THR A 115 5.81 5.86 -5.01
N HIS A 116 5.82 5.62 -3.72
CA HIS A 116 6.80 4.75 -3.10
C HIS A 116 6.23 4.16 -1.82
N ALA A 117 6.53 2.91 -1.56
CA ALA A 117 6.21 2.25 -0.29
C ALA A 117 7.39 1.42 0.17
N GLU A 118 7.67 1.45 1.46
CA GLU A 118 8.69 0.64 2.09
C GLU A 118 8.06 -0.14 3.24
N ALA A 119 8.23 -1.46 3.22
CA ALA A 119 7.65 -2.36 4.21
C ALA A 119 8.66 -2.69 5.31
N THR A 120 8.22 -2.59 6.55
CA THR A 120 8.98 -3.03 7.73
C THR A 120 8.01 -3.68 8.71
N THR A 121 8.52 -4.27 9.78
CA THR A 121 7.70 -4.77 10.88
C THR A 121 7.74 -3.78 12.05
N TYR A 122 6.82 -3.95 12.99
CA TYR A 122 6.82 -3.13 14.19
C TYR A 122 6.44 -3.92 15.44
#